data_0d1f5f629ad5034c39a319c9e7380788
#
_entry.id   0d1f5f629ad5034c39a319c9e7380788
#
_cell.length_a   1.000
_cell.length_b   1.000
_cell.length_c   1.000
_cell.angle_alpha   90.00
_cell.angle_beta   90.00
_cell.angle_gamma   90.00
#
_symmetry.space_group_name_H-M   'P 1'
#
loop_
_entity.id
_entity.type
_entity.pdbx_description
1 polymer ?
#
loop_
_entity_poly.entity_id
_entity_poly.type
_entity_poly.pdbx_seq_one_letter_code
_entity_poly.pdbx_strand_id
1 'polypeptide(L)'
;MIKNKIILGSANVNVDYGLKKNKLKINEFNSLLNFAFKKGIKTIDTSPQYGDSEKIIGLSKKNFNVITKIPKIPKKIKIKQIEKWIINIIKKSKKNLKGKKIY
;
A
#
# COMPACT_ATOMS: atom_id res chain seq x y z
N MET A 1 18.09 -1.45 16.75
CA MET A 1 16.86 -1.58 15.96
C MET A 1 16.45 -0.23 15.38
N ILE A 2 15.96 -0.25 14.16
CA ILE A 2 15.43 0.94 13.47
C ILE A 2 13.99 1.13 13.95
N LYS A 3 13.83 1.89 15.02
CA LYS A 3 12.49 2.13 15.60
C LYS A 3 11.87 3.37 14.95
N ASN A 4 10.78 3.19 14.22
CA ASN A 4 9.90 4.26 13.73
C ASN A 4 10.58 5.36 12.89
N LYS A 5 11.80 5.11 12.40
CA LYS A 5 12.56 6.09 11.62
C LYS A 5 12.51 5.83 10.10
N ILE A 6 12.09 4.64 9.73
CA ILE A 6 12.04 4.25 8.31
C ILE A 6 10.66 3.71 7.99
N ILE A 7 10.13 4.15 6.87
CA ILE A 7 8.88 3.66 6.30
C ILE A 7 9.25 2.88 5.04
N LEU A 8 8.71 1.67 4.92
CA LEU A 8 8.95 0.82 3.76
C LEU A 8 8.02 1.22 2.62
N GLY A 9 8.59 1.58 1.46
CA GLY A 9 7.83 1.84 0.25
C GLY A 9 7.47 0.55 -0.49
N SER A 10 6.33 0.52 -1.16
CA SER A 10 5.83 -0.67 -1.86
C SER A 10 5.48 -0.44 -3.33
N ALA A 11 6.06 0.58 -3.96
CA ALA A 11 5.71 0.96 -5.33
C ALA A 11 6.04 -0.10 -6.39
N ASN A 12 7.01 -0.98 -6.14
CA ASN A 12 7.50 -1.97 -7.11
C ASN A 12 6.83 -3.35 -7.01
N VAL A 13 5.80 -3.48 -6.16
CA VAL A 13 5.20 -4.79 -5.91
C VAL A 13 4.31 -5.21 -7.06
N ASN A 14 4.74 -6.25 -7.76
CA ASN A 14 4.03 -6.86 -8.90
C ASN A 14 3.63 -5.85 -10.00
N VAL A 15 4.32 -4.70 -10.06
CA VAL A 15 4.18 -3.70 -11.13
C VAL A 15 5.54 -3.12 -11.47
N ASP A 16 5.72 -2.70 -12.71
CA ASP A 16 6.90 -1.96 -13.12
C ASP A 16 6.79 -0.52 -12.62
N TYR A 17 7.86 -0.01 -12.04
CA TYR A 17 7.92 1.35 -11.53
C TYR A 17 9.27 1.99 -11.83
N GLY A 18 9.22 3.23 -12.28
CA GLY A 18 10.41 4.00 -12.60
C GLY A 18 11.09 3.59 -13.89
N LEU A 19 12.32 4.05 -14.09
CA LEU A 19 13.06 3.88 -15.36
C LEU A 19 13.49 2.42 -15.60
N LYS A 20 13.76 1.66 -14.56
CA LYS A 20 14.25 0.28 -14.67
C LYS A 20 13.16 -0.76 -14.86
N LYS A 21 11.90 -0.38 -14.70
CA LYS A 21 10.74 -1.27 -14.85
C LYS A 21 10.89 -2.63 -14.15
N ASN A 22 11.57 -2.67 -13.01
CA ASN A 22 11.72 -3.87 -12.21
C ASN A 22 10.58 -3.97 -11.21
N LYS A 23 9.89 -5.12 -11.19
CA LYS A 23 8.84 -5.41 -10.22
C LYS A 23 9.28 -6.51 -9.26
N LEU A 24 8.89 -6.38 -8.00
CA LEU A 24 9.06 -7.44 -7.03
C LEU A 24 7.97 -8.49 -7.20
N LYS A 25 8.35 -9.76 -7.19
CA LYS A 25 7.41 -10.87 -7.15
C LYS A 25 6.77 -10.96 -5.77
N ILE A 26 5.56 -11.52 -5.71
CA ILE A 26 4.78 -11.64 -4.46
C ILE A 26 5.59 -12.32 -3.35
N ASN A 27 6.28 -13.42 -3.67
CA ASN A 27 7.08 -14.16 -2.68
C ASN A 27 8.24 -13.33 -2.14
N GLU A 28 8.91 -12.58 -3.02
CA GLU A 28 10.00 -11.69 -2.62
C GLU A 28 9.49 -10.58 -1.73
N PHE A 29 8.33 -10.02 -2.05
CA PHE A 29 7.71 -8.97 -1.24
C PHE A 29 7.31 -9.48 0.14
N ASN A 30 6.71 -10.66 0.23
CA ASN A 30 6.37 -11.28 1.51
C ASN A 30 7.60 -11.50 2.38
N SER A 31 8.70 -11.97 1.78
CA SER A 31 9.97 -12.14 2.48
C SER A 31 10.51 -10.80 2.98
N LEU A 32 10.41 -9.76 2.16
CA LEU A 32 10.81 -8.41 2.54
C LEU A 32 9.97 -7.88 3.71
N LEU A 33 8.66 -8.08 3.68
CA LEU A 33 7.75 -7.66 4.75
C LEU A 33 8.15 -8.32 6.08
N ASN A 34 8.38 -9.62 6.05
CA ASN A 34 8.77 -10.36 7.26
C ASN A 34 10.11 -9.87 7.81
N PHE A 35 11.08 -9.68 6.93
CA PHE A 35 12.40 -9.16 7.30
C PHE A 35 12.30 -7.75 7.89
N ALA A 36 11.58 -6.85 7.22
CA ALA A 36 11.41 -5.47 7.66
C ALA A 36 10.76 -5.40 9.05
N PHE A 37 9.67 -6.16 9.23
CA PHE A 37 8.98 -6.20 10.52
C PHE A 37 9.89 -6.69 11.64
N LYS A 38 10.66 -7.75 11.39
CA LYS A 38 11.63 -8.29 12.34
C LYS A 38 12.71 -7.26 12.73
N LYS A 39 13.09 -6.39 11.79
CA LYS A 39 14.07 -5.33 12.03
C LYS A 39 13.48 -4.07 12.67
N GLY A 40 12.19 -4.06 12.97
CA GLY A 40 11.54 -2.94 13.66
C GLY A 40 10.89 -1.92 12.72
N ILE A 41 10.84 -2.19 11.41
CA ILE A 41 10.11 -1.36 10.47
C ILE A 41 8.63 -1.76 10.54
N LYS A 42 7.80 -0.88 11.09
CA LYS A 42 6.40 -1.18 11.40
C LYS A 42 5.41 -0.45 10.50
N THR A 43 5.88 0.44 9.63
CA THR A 43 5.03 1.26 8.78
C THR A 43 5.38 1.05 7.31
N ILE A 44 4.35 0.89 6.49
CA ILE A 44 4.48 0.71 5.03
C ILE A 44 3.73 1.85 4.34
N ASP A 45 4.37 2.44 3.32
CA ASP A 45 3.75 3.37 2.39
C ASP A 45 3.31 2.62 1.15
N THR A 46 2.04 2.72 0.80
CA THR A 46 1.45 2.06 -0.36
C THR A 46 0.47 2.98 -1.09
N SER A 47 -0.20 2.46 -2.09
CA SER A 47 -1.22 3.17 -2.87
C SER A 47 -2.13 2.18 -3.57
N PRO A 48 -3.42 2.52 -3.79
CA PRO A 48 -4.29 1.73 -4.66
C PRO A 48 -3.73 1.54 -6.08
N GLN A 49 -2.84 2.43 -6.52
CA GLN A 49 -2.22 2.39 -7.84
C GLN A 49 -0.96 1.52 -7.92
N TYR A 50 -0.55 0.91 -6.82
CA TYR A 50 0.64 0.05 -6.78
C TYR A 50 0.27 -1.43 -6.99
N GLY A 51 -0.46 -1.73 -8.07
CA GLY A 51 -0.85 -3.10 -8.40
C GLY A 51 -1.57 -3.79 -7.25
N ASP A 52 -1.08 -4.94 -6.84
CA ASP A 52 -1.66 -5.74 -5.76
C ASP A 52 -1.08 -5.44 -4.38
N SER A 53 -0.32 -4.36 -4.25
CA SER A 53 0.40 -4.04 -3.01
C SER A 53 -0.49 -4.02 -1.77
N GLU A 54 -1.63 -3.30 -1.83
CA GLU A 54 -2.55 -3.24 -0.69
C GLU A 54 -3.07 -4.62 -0.29
N LYS A 55 -3.41 -5.45 -1.26
CA LYS A 55 -3.90 -6.82 -1.00
C LYS A 55 -2.84 -7.69 -0.36
N ILE A 56 -1.61 -7.61 -0.86
CA ILE A 56 -0.50 -8.42 -0.33
C ILE A 56 -0.18 -8.00 1.10
N ILE A 57 -0.13 -6.69 1.36
CA ILE A 57 0.06 -6.16 2.71
C ILE A 57 -1.08 -6.63 3.63
N GLY A 58 -2.32 -6.57 3.14
CA GLY A 58 -3.49 -7.01 3.89
C GLY A 58 -3.43 -8.50 4.28
N LEU A 59 -2.88 -9.34 3.42
CA LEU A 59 -2.73 -10.78 3.67
C LEU A 59 -1.57 -11.10 4.61
N SER A 60 -0.65 -10.19 4.82
CA SER A 60 0.47 -10.40 5.75
C SER A 60 -0.04 -10.61 7.17
N LYS A 61 0.52 -11.58 7.87
CA LYS A 61 0.23 -11.82 9.30
C LYS A 61 0.85 -10.78 10.22
N LYS A 62 1.72 -9.91 9.71
CA LYS A 62 2.37 -8.87 10.50
C LYS A 62 1.48 -7.63 10.58
N ASN A 63 1.37 -7.06 11.75
CA ASN A 63 0.52 -5.88 12.01
C ASN A 63 1.23 -4.58 11.65
N PHE A 64 1.43 -4.36 10.36
CA PHE A 64 1.96 -3.08 9.89
C PHE A 64 0.93 -1.96 10.05
N ASN A 65 1.45 -0.78 10.34
CA ASN A 65 0.72 0.47 10.11
C ASN A 65 0.86 0.83 8.64
N VAL A 66 -0.18 1.34 8.03
CA VAL A 66 -0.20 1.59 6.59
C VAL A 66 -0.52 3.04 6.28
N ILE A 67 0.29 3.64 5.43
CA ILE A 67 -0.01 4.92 4.79
C ILE A 67 -0.40 4.58 3.36
N THR A 68 -1.62 4.92 2.97
CA THR A 68 -2.08 4.76 1.60
C THR A 68 -2.55 6.09 1.05
N LYS A 69 -3.07 6.13 -0.16
CA LYS A 69 -3.30 7.39 -0.88
C LYS A 69 -4.67 7.42 -1.53
N ILE A 70 -5.18 8.63 -1.69
CA ILE A 70 -6.28 8.87 -2.63
C ILE A 70 -5.64 9.17 -3.99
N PRO A 71 -5.93 8.38 -5.02
CA PRO A 71 -5.40 8.64 -6.35
C PRO A 71 -5.88 9.99 -6.91
N LYS A 72 -5.21 10.45 -7.96
CA LYS A 72 -5.66 11.63 -8.70
C LYS A 72 -7.11 11.43 -9.17
N ILE A 73 -7.94 12.44 -8.95
CA ILE A 73 -9.35 12.40 -9.36
C ILE A 73 -9.44 12.34 -10.89
N PRO A 74 -10.13 11.33 -11.47
CA PRO A 74 -10.30 11.26 -12.91
C PRO A 74 -11.05 12.48 -13.44
N LYS A 75 -10.66 12.98 -14.61
CA LYS A 75 -11.30 14.17 -15.23
C LYS A 75 -12.80 14.00 -15.48
N LYS A 76 -13.24 12.76 -15.69
CA LYS A 76 -14.66 12.43 -15.91
C LYS A 76 -15.53 12.57 -14.66
N ILE A 77 -14.94 12.65 -13.47
CA ILE A 77 -15.68 12.76 -12.21
C ILE A 77 -16.10 14.21 -12.01
N LYS A 78 -17.41 14.44 -11.89
CA LYS A 78 -17.97 15.76 -11.64
C LYS A 78 -17.81 16.14 -10.16
N ILE A 79 -17.74 17.44 -9.87
CA ILE A 79 -17.54 17.97 -8.50
C ILE A 79 -18.53 17.33 -7.51
N LYS A 80 -19.80 17.25 -7.86
CA LYS A 80 -20.84 16.65 -6.98
C LYS A 80 -20.67 15.15 -6.74
N GLN A 81 -19.79 14.47 -7.50
CA GLN A 81 -19.53 13.04 -7.38
C GLN A 81 -18.23 12.74 -6.61
N ILE A 82 -17.42 13.74 -6.32
CA ILE A 82 -16.09 13.57 -5.73
C ILE A 82 -16.16 12.90 -4.37
N GLU A 83 -17.06 13.36 -3.50
CA GLU A 83 -17.22 12.79 -2.16
C GLU A 83 -17.50 11.30 -2.21
N LYS A 84 -18.48 10.89 -3.01
CA LYS A 84 -18.84 9.48 -3.17
C LYS A 84 -17.67 8.67 -3.74
N TRP A 85 -16.96 9.24 -4.71
CA TRP A 85 -15.79 8.60 -5.31
C TRP A 85 -14.69 8.36 -4.26
N ILE A 86 -14.37 9.38 -3.45
CA ILE A 86 -13.36 9.26 -2.37
C ILE A 86 -13.78 8.20 -1.36
N ILE A 87 -15.02 8.19 -0.93
CA ILE A 87 -15.54 7.19 0.01
C ILE A 87 -15.37 5.78 -0.55
N ASN A 88 -15.66 5.59 -1.83
CA ASN A 88 -15.49 4.28 -2.47
C ASN A 88 -14.03 3.85 -2.51
N ILE A 89 -13.11 4.76 -2.79
CA ILE A 89 -11.66 4.48 -2.76
C ILE A 89 -11.24 4.05 -1.35
N ILE A 90 -11.64 4.78 -0.33
CA ILE A 90 -11.32 4.45 1.06
C ILE A 90 -11.85 3.06 1.45
N LYS A 91 -13.11 2.78 1.10
CA LYS A 91 -13.72 1.47 1.38
C LYS A 91 -12.95 0.33 0.71
N LYS A 92 -12.53 0.52 -0.53
CA LYS A 92 -11.76 -0.47 -1.27
C LYS A 92 -10.38 -0.72 -0.62
N SER A 93 -9.69 0.36 -0.24
CA SER A 93 -8.40 0.24 0.45
C SER A 93 -8.54 -0.48 1.79
N LYS A 94 -9.55 -0.14 2.59
CA LYS A 94 -9.83 -0.84 3.86
C LYS A 94 -10.08 -2.33 3.66
N LYS A 95 -10.84 -2.69 2.64
CA LYS A 95 -11.12 -4.09 2.28
C LYS A 95 -9.83 -4.82 1.89
N ASN A 96 -9.00 -4.20 1.06
CA ASN A 96 -7.74 -4.79 0.62
C ASN A 96 -6.77 -4.99 1.79
N LEU A 97 -6.69 -4.01 2.69
CA LEU A 97 -5.76 -4.01 3.82
C LEU A 97 -6.23 -4.83 5.02
N LYS A 98 -7.45 -5.40 4.97
CA LYS A 98 -7.97 -6.38 5.93
C LYS A 98 -7.79 -5.99 7.40
N GLY A 99 -8.21 -4.78 7.77
CA GLY A 99 -8.20 -4.33 9.15
C GLY A 99 -6.86 -3.83 9.67
N LYS A 100 -5.84 -3.72 8.84
CA LYS A 100 -4.60 -3.05 9.25
C LYS A 100 -4.87 -1.57 9.51
N LYS A 101 -4.13 -1.00 10.48
CA LYS A 101 -4.28 0.40 10.83
C LYS A 101 -3.80 1.29 9.69
N ILE A 102 -4.67 2.17 9.22
CA ILE A 102 -4.39 3.15 8.17
C ILE A 102 -4.26 4.52 8.81
N TYR A 103 -3.22 5.25 8.46
CA TYR A 103 -2.98 6.64 8.88
C TYR A 103 -3.39 7.61 7.79
#